data_ee86185cb95f5ddbb43199ac23d1c1f6
#
_entry.id   ee86185cb95f5ddbb43199ac23d1c1f6
#
_cell.length_a   1.000
_cell.length_b   1.000
_cell.length_c   1.000
_cell.angle_alpha   90.00
_cell.angle_beta   90.00
_cell.angle_gamma   90.00
#
_symmetry.space_group_name_H-M   'P 1'
#
loop_
_entity.id
_entity.type
_entity.pdbx_description
1 polymer ?
#
loop_
_entity_poly.entity_id
_entity_poly.type
_entity_poly.pdbx_seq_one_letter_code
_entity_poly.pdbx_strand_id
1 'polypeptide(L)'
;MLDAAVKALSQILSPPMRSILWRSIGLALVLIVVLAIGLQRLLSWFAVSGEVWAEAMLGPNFHTLINVLAWIVSIAAGLGVVFGAVFLMPVITSLVASVFVDEVADHVELEHYPAERPGTALPFGLAITEGIKTALLTLLVYLIALPFVFVAGAGFIVFFIATAWLLGREYFELAAMRFRPPAEAKAMRKANAATVFTAGLFIAAFVSIPIVNLATPLFGMAFMVHMHKRLSGPRPELIEPARKTRVPVA
;
A
#
# COMPACT_ATOMS: atom_id res chain seq x y z
N MET A 1 -19.49 5.98 -9.72
CA MET A 1 -18.36 6.09 -8.76
C MET A 1 -18.83 5.97 -7.32
N LEU A 2 -19.73 6.82 -6.85
CA LEU A 2 -20.27 6.73 -5.48
C LEU A 2 -20.83 5.35 -5.16
N ASP A 3 -21.62 4.77 -6.08
CA ASP A 3 -22.14 3.42 -5.92
C ASP A 3 -21.03 2.35 -5.74
N ALA A 4 -19.96 2.43 -6.54
CA ALA A 4 -18.80 1.53 -6.40
C ALA A 4 -18.06 1.74 -5.07
N ALA A 5 -17.91 2.99 -4.62
CA ALA A 5 -17.27 3.30 -3.34
C ALA A 5 -18.13 2.79 -2.16
N VAL A 6 -19.44 2.98 -2.21
CA VAL A 6 -20.38 2.48 -1.18
C VAL A 6 -20.38 0.95 -1.13
N LYS A 7 -20.39 0.27 -2.29
CA LYS A 7 -20.26 -1.19 -2.37
C LYS A 7 -18.94 -1.67 -1.75
N ALA A 8 -17.82 -1.07 -2.15
CA ALA A 8 -16.53 -1.42 -1.58
C ALA A 8 -16.49 -1.21 -0.04
N LEU A 9 -17.07 -0.10 0.44
CA LEU A 9 -17.13 0.18 1.87
C LEU A 9 -18.00 -0.83 2.63
N SER A 10 -19.18 -1.18 2.09
CA SER A 10 -20.05 -2.20 2.70
C SER A 10 -19.40 -3.58 2.71
N GLN A 11 -18.64 -3.91 1.68
CA GLN A 11 -17.92 -5.20 1.59
C GLN A 11 -16.83 -5.35 2.63
N ILE A 12 -16.05 -4.29 2.93
CA ILE A 12 -15.01 -4.35 3.97
C ILE A 12 -15.58 -4.79 5.33
N LEU A 13 -16.83 -4.44 5.58
CA LEU A 13 -17.54 -4.80 6.82
C LEU A 13 -18.18 -6.19 6.78
N SER A 14 -18.14 -6.88 5.63
CA SER A 14 -18.67 -8.24 5.50
C SER A 14 -17.83 -9.25 6.28
N PRO A 15 -18.41 -10.37 6.79
CA PRO A 15 -17.68 -11.36 7.58
C PRO A 15 -16.38 -11.87 6.95
N PRO A 16 -16.33 -12.22 5.65
CA PRO A 16 -15.10 -12.70 5.04
C PRO A 16 -14.03 -11.61 4.95
N MET A 17 -14.40 -10.38 4.56
CA MET A 17 -13.47 -9.25 4.48
C MET A 17 -12.94 -8.83 5.85
N ARG A 18 -13.74 -8.93 6.91
CA ARG A 18 -13.28 -8.69 8.28
C ARG A 18 -12.16 -9.64 8.69
N SER A 19 -12.21 -10.89 8.26
CA SER A 19 -11.12 -11.87 8.48
C SER A 19 -9.83 -11.42 7.81
N ILE A 20 -9.89 -10.98 6.55
CA ILE A 20 -8.75 -10.44 5.82
C ILE A 20 -8.23 -9.17 6.52
N LEU A 21 -9.14 -8.28 6.94
CA LEU A 21 -8.78 -7.04 7.65
C LEU A 21 -8.00 -7.34 8.94
N TRP A 22 -8.48 -8.26 9.79
CA TRP A 22 -7.77 -8.60 11.03
C TRP A 22 -6.42 -9.26 10.77
N ARG A 23 -6.32 -10.12 9.75
CA ARG A 23 -5.04 -10.71 9.34
C ARG A 23 -4.07 -9.65 8.82
N SER A 24 -4.54 -8.68 8.02
CA SER A 24 -3.70 -7.60 7.52
C SER A 24 -3.22 -6.67 8.64
N ILE A 25 -4.09 -6.31 9.59
CA ILE A 25 -3.72 -5.53 10.78
C ILE A 25 -2.70 -6.29 11.63
N GLY A 26 -2.93 -7.57 11.88
CA GLY A 26 -2.00 -8.42 12.63
C GLY A 26 -0.63 -8.49 11.97
N LEU A 27 -0.58 -8.71 10.66
CA LEU A 27 0.68 -8.72 9.90
C LEU A 27 1.38 -7.35 9.95
N ALA A 28 0.63 -6.26 9.78
CA ALA A 28 1.19 -4.91 9.87
C ALA A 28 1.80 -4.65 11.24
N LEU A 29 1.12 -5.01 12.33
CA LEU A 29 1.64 -4.87 13.68
C LEU A 29 2.91 -5.69 13.90
N VAL A 30 2.94 -6.94 13.45
CA VAL A 30 4.15 -7.78 13.53
C VAL A 30 5.31 -7.13 12.77
N LEU A 31 5.08 -6.65 11.55
CA LEU A 31 6.10 -5.98 10.76
C LEU A 31 6.62 -4.70 11.43
N ILE A 32 5.71 -3.88 11.99
CA ILE A 32 6.08 -2.67 12.74
C ILE A 32 6.98 -3.03 13.92
N VAL A 33 6.61 -4.02 14.71
CA VAL A 33 7.38 -4.45 15.89
C VAL A 33 8.75 -4.98 15.47
N VAL A 34 8.81 -5.84 14.45
CA VAL A 34 10.08 -6.40 13.94
C VAL A 34 11.00 -5.29 13.43
N LEU A 35 10.46 -4.34 12.65
CA LEU A 35 11.24 -3.22 12.13
C LEU A 35 11.68 -2.27 13.24
N ALA A 36 10.83 -1.98 14.23
CA ALA A 36 11.19 -1.14 15.37
C ALA A 36 12.33 -1.78 16.20
N ILE A 37 12.24 -3.09 16.49
CA ILE A 37 13.30 -3.83 17.17
C ILE A 37 14.59 -3.83 16.34
N GLY A 38 14.50 -4.09 15.04
CA GLY A 38 15.64 -4.08 14.13
C GLY A 38 16.33 -2.70 14.09
N LEU A 39 15.54 -1.64 13.95
CA LEU A 39 16.06 -0.27 13.96
C LEU A 39 16.69 0.09 15.30
N GLN A 40 16.03 -0.25 16.41
CA GLN A 40 16.59 -0.03 17.75
C GLN A 40 17.92 -0.76 17.94
N ARG A 41 18.02 -2.02 17.52
CA ARG A 41 19.27 -2.80 17.59
C ARG A 41 20.38 -2.17 16.76
N LEU A 42 20.04 -1.75 15.54
CA LEU A 42 20.99 -1.08 14.64
C LEU A 42 21.51 0.22 15.25
N LEU A 43 20.62 1.08 15.73
CA LEU A 43 21.00 2.35 16.36
C LEU A 43 21.82 2.14 17.64
N SER A 44 21.45 1.17 18.47
CA SER A 44 22.21 0.81 19.68
C SER A 44 23.61 0.32 19.32
N TRP A 45 23.73 -0.52 18.28
CA TRP A 45 25.04 -0.97 17.81
C TRP A 45 25.91 0.19 17.33
N PHE A 46 25.36 1.14 16.57
CA PHE A 46 26.10 2.33 16.15
C PHE A 46 26.50 3.23 17.33
N ALA A 47 25.62 3.41 18.33
CA ALA A 47 25.92 4.22 19.50
C ALA A 47 27.09 3.61 20.32
N VAL A 48 27.02 2.32 20.64
CA VAL A 48 28.08 1.62 21.39
C VAL A 48 29.41 1.58 20.60
N SER A 49 29.34 1.29 19.31
CA SER A 49 30.55 1.30 18.46
C SER A 49 31.18 2.69 18.38
N GLY A 50 30.35 3.73 18.29
CA GLY A 50 30.81 5.12 18.26
C GLY A 50 31.45 5.55 19.58
N GLU A 51 30.91 5.12 20.72
CA GLU A 51 31.46 5.40 22.06
C GLU A 51 32.86 4.76 22.21
N VAL A 52 33.00 3.47 21.88
CA VAL A 52 34.29 2.74 21.92
C VAL A 52 35.33 3.39 21.01
N TRP A 53 34.91 3.81 19.81
CA TRP A 53 35.80 4.48 18.87
C TRP A 53 36.24 5.87 19.36
N ALA A 54 35.32 6.64 19.95
CA ALA A 54 35.59 7.95 20.52
C ALA A 54 36.56 7.86 21.73
N GLU A 55 36.35 6.90 22.63
CA GLU A 55 37.26 6.65 23.76
C GLU A 55 38.66 6.26 23.29
N ALA A 56 38.76 5.44 22.26
CA ALA A 56 40.06 5.03 21.70
C ALA A 56 40.81 6.20 21.06
N MET A 57 40.13 7.16 20.46
CA MET A 57 40.75 8.32 19.78
C MET A 57 41.05 9.49 20.71
N LEU A 58 40.14 9.81 21.64
CA LEU A 58 40.21 11.01 22.48
C LEU A 58 40.93 10.74 23.81
N GLY A 59 40.97 9.50 24.25
CA GLY A 59 41.61 9.08 25.50
C GLY A 59 40.72 9.34 26.74
N PRO A 60 41.20 8.86 27.94
CA PRO A 60 40.37 8.81 29.15
C PRO A 60 39.99 10.17 29.73
N ASN A 61 40.70 11.25 29.37
CA ASN A 61 40.44 12.59 29.86
C ASN A 61 39.11 13.17 29.36
N PHE A 62 38.54 12.60 28.28
CA PHE A 62 37.27 13.02 27.65
C PHE A 62 36.08 12.14 28.02
N HIS A 63 36.24 11.21 28.94
CA HIS A 63 35.20 10.23 29.31
C HIS A 63 33.85 10.88 29.68
N THR A 64 33.85 12.00 30.44
CA THR A 64 32.61 12.71 30.78
C THR A 64 31.91 13.31 29.55
N LEU A 65 32.68 13.89 28.63
CA LEU A 65 32.15 14.44 27.39
C LEU A 65 31.55 13.33 26.49
N ILE A 66 32.27 12.20 26.36
CA ILE A 66 31.83 11.04 25.59
C ILE A 66 30.53 10.49 26.17
N ASN A 67 30.42 10.36 27.50
CA ASN A 67 29.19 9.89 28.15
C ASN A 67 28.00 10.85 27.92
N VAL A 68 28.19 12.15 27.98
CA VAL A 68 27.13 13.12 27.70
C VAL A 68 26.67 13.02 26.23
N LEU A 69 27.62 12.92 25.31
CA LEU A 69 27.30 12.74 23.90
C LEU A 69 26.59 11.40 23.64
N ALA A 70 27.04 10.30 24.25
CA ALA A 70 26.38 9.00 24.17
C ALA A 70 24.93 9.05 24.69
N TRP A 71 24.69 9.79 25.77
CA TRP A 71 23.34 10.00 26.30
C TRP A 71 22.44 10.78 25.34
N ILE A 72 22.96 11.87 24.75
CA ILE A 72 22.25 12.65 23.72
C ILE A 72 21.94 11.78 22.49
N VAL A 73 22.91 11.01 22.00
CA VAL A 73 22.75 10.10 20.87
C VAL A 73 21.71 9.02 21.19
N SER A 74 21.68 8.48 22.41
CA SER A 74 20.70 7.48 22.82
C SER A 74 19.26 8.03 22.84
N ILE A 75 19.07 9.26 23.30
CA ILE A 75 17.76 9.93 23.24
C ILE A 75 17.36 10.18 21.77
N ALA A 76 18.28 10.71 20.97
CA ALA A 76 18.04 10.95 19.55
C ALA A 76 17.71 9.65 18.80
N ALA A 77 18.40 8.54 19.14
CA ALA A 77 18.10 7.23 18.62
C ALA A 77 16.70 6.73 19.02
N GLY A 78 16.30 6.90 20.27
CA GLY A 78 14.96 6.57 20.75
C GLY A 78 13.86 7.33 19.99
N LEU A 79 14.04 8.65 19.83
CA LEU A 79 13.14 9.47 19.01
C LEU A 79 13.18 9.02 17.53
N GLY A 80 14.36 8.70 17.01
CA GLY A 80 14.55 8.20 15.66
C GLY A 80 13.79 6.89 15.39
N VAL A 81 13.68 5.98 16.38
CA VAL A 81 12.86 4.77 16.27
C VAL A 81 11.37 5.12 16.13
N VAL A 82 10.87 6.06 16.95
CA VAL A 82 9.47 6.48 16.89
C VAL A 82 9.14 7.15 15.56
N PHE A 83 9.95 8.14 15.15
CA PHE A 83 9.77 8.80 13.86
C PHE A 83 9.98 7.83 12.69
N GLY A 84 11.00 6.95 12.76
CA GLY A 84 11.26 5.93 11.75
C GLY A 84 10.08 4.97 11.59
N ALA A 85 9.43 4.55 12.68
CA ALA A 85 8.24 3.71 12.61
C ALA A 85 7.09 4.41 11.87
N VAL A 86 6.87 5.71 12.10
CA VAL A 86 5.86 6.51 11.38
C VAL A 86 6.21 6.63 9.89
N PHE A 87 7.49 6.89 9.57
CA PHE A 87 7.96 6.97 8.18
C PHE A 87 7.91 5.61 7.44
N LEU A 88 8.04 4.49 8.16
CA LEU A 88 7.94 3.15 7.60
C LEU A 88 6.48 2.68 7.41
N MET A 89 5.50 3.35 8.01
CA MET A 89 4.08 3.00 7.85
C MET A 89 3.64 2.83 6.39
N PRO A 90 3.96 3.73 5.44
CA PRO A 90 3.58 3.54 4.05
C PRO A 90 4.21 2.28 3.42
N VAL A 91 5.46 1.99 3.77
CA VAL A 91 6.17 0.79 3.29
C VAL A 91 5.52 -0.48 3.83
N ILE A 92 5.18 -0.49 5.13
CA ILE A 92 4.51 -1.62 5.78
C ILE A 92 3.12 -1.82 5.18
N THR A 93 2.36 -0.74 4.99
CA THR A 93 1.04 -0.79 4.36
C THR A 93 1.11 -1.34 2.95
N SER A 94 2.11 -0.95 2.17
CA SER A 94 2.34 -1.46 0.81
C SER A 94 2.70 -2.96 0.80
N LEU A 95 3.55 -3.41 1.72
CA LEU A 95 3.89 -4.83 1.86
C LEU A 95 2.67 -5.67 2.26
N VAL A 96 1.90 -5.20 3.24
CA VAL A 96 0.65 -5.86 3.66
C VAL A 96 -0.35 -5.88 2.51
N ALA A 97 -0.49 -4.76 1.79
CA ALA A 97 -1.35 -4.66 0.61
C ALA A 97 -0.99 -5.72 -0.43
N SER A 98 0.29 -5.90 -0.73
CA SER A 98 0.74 -6.86 -1.75
C SER A 98 0.36 -8.31 -1.43
N VAL A 99 0.19 -8.66 -0.15
CA VAL A 99 -0.20 -10.01 0.27
C VAL A 99 -1.71 -10.25 0.15
N PHE A 100 -2.53 -9.24 0.49
CA PHE A 100 -3.98 -9.41 0.60
C PHE A 100 -4.79 -8.87 -0.59
N VAL A 101 -4.16 -8.08 -1.46
CA VAL A 101 -4.83 -7.45 -2.60
C VAL A 101 -5.51 -8.47 -3.52
N ASP A 102 -4.85 -9.59 -3.79
CA ASP A 102 -5.42 -10.64 -4.65
C ASP A 102 -6.59 -11.36 -3.96
N GLU A 103 -6.48 -11.68 -2.66
CA GLU A 103 -7.56 -12.32 -1.89
C GLU A 103 -8.82 -11.42 -1.84
N VAL A 104 -8.62 -10.10 -1.71
CA VAL A 104 -9.71 -9.11 -1.77
C VAL A 104 -10.34 -9.08 -3.16
N ALA A 105 -9.53 -9.06 -4.20
CA ALA A 105 -10.03 -9.03 -5.57
C ALA A 105 -10.86 -10.27 -5.91
N ASP A 106 -10.34 -11.46 -5.55
CA ASP A 106 -11.06 -12.72 -5.76
C ASP A 106 -12.44 -12.69 -5.08
N HIS A 107 -12.50 -12.16 -3.86
CA HIS A 107 -13.75 -12.08 -3.11
C HIS A 107 -14.77 -11.16 -3.78
N VAL A 108 -14.32 -9.97 -4.21
CA VAL A 108 -15.17 -9.00 -4.92
C VAL A 108 -15.64 -9.58 -6.26
N GLU A 109 -14.76 -10.25 -6.98
CA GLU A 109 -15.07 -10.85 -8.28
C GLU A 109 -16.10 -11.98 -8.16
N LEU A 110 -15.91 -12.88 -7.19
CA LEU A 110 -16.83 -14.00 -6.97
C LEU A 110 -18.20 -13.54 -6.46
N GLU A 111 -18.25 -12.54 -5.61
CA GLU A 111 -19.51 -12.05 -5.01
C GLU A 111 -20.33 -11.20 -5.99
N HIS A 112 -19.67 -10.29 -6.73
CA HIS A 112 -20.37 -9.31 -7.57
C HIS A 112 -20.34 -9.59 -9.06
N TYR A 113 -19.42 -10.44 -9.51
CA TYR A 113 -19.22 -10.77 -10.93
C TYR A 113 -19.15 -12.28 -11.19
N PRO A 114 -20.10 -13.08 -10.62
CA PRO A 114 -20.01 -14.56 -10.68
C PRO A 114 -20.14 -15.13 -12.09
N ALA A 115 -20.66 -14.35 -13.03
CA ALA A 115 -20.77 -14.76 -14.44
C ALA A 115 -19.44 -14.63 -15.19
N GLU A 116 -18.47 -13.89 -14.67
CA GLU A 116 -17.16 -13.72 -15.27
C GLU A 116 -16.14 -14.64 -14.61
N ARG A 117 -15.14 -15.06 -15.40
CA ARG A 117 -14.00 -15.78 -14.81
C ARG A 117 -13.25 -14.85 -13.85
N PRO A 118 -12.88 -15.33 -12.66
CA PRO A 118 -12.04 -14.55 -11.75
C PRO A 118 -10.70 -14.24 -12.42
N GLY A 119 -10.14 -13.10 -12.08
CA GLY A 119 -8.82 -12.71 -12.54
C GLY A 119 -7.73 -13.62 -11.96
N THR A 120 -6.54 -13.52 -12.49
CA THR A 120 -5.38 -14.28 -12.00
C THR A 120 -4.37 -13.33 -11.37
N ALA A 121 -3.81 -13.73 -10.23
CA ALA A 121 -2.72 -12.99 -9.62
C ALA A 121 -1.51 -12.90 -10.57
N LEU A 122 -0.77 -11.81 -10.50
CA LEU A 122 0.44 -11.66 -11.30
C LEU A 122 1.47 -12.73 -10.92
N PRO A 123 2.21 -13.29 -11.89
CA PRO A 123 3.37 -14.10 -11.60
C PRO A 123 4.36 -13.35 -10.69
N PHE A 124 4.91 -14.06 -9.71
CA PHE A 124 5.75 -13.46 -8.65
C PHE A 124 6.87 -12.53 -9.17
N GLY A 125 7.62 -12.97 -10.21
CA GLY A 125 8.68 -12.14 -10.80
C GLY A 125 8.17 -10.85 -11.43
N LEU A 126 6.99 -10.89 -12.04
CA LEU A 126 6.36 -9.73 -12.65
C LEU A 126 5.79 -8.79 -11.57
N ALA A 127 5.20 -9.34 -10.51
CA ALA A 127 4.70 -8.58 -9.37
C ALA A 127 5.84 -7.78 -8.69
N ILE A 128 7.01 -8.41 -8.49
CA ILE A 128 8.19 -7.71 -7.95
C ILE A 128 8.63 -6.57 -8.87
N THR A 129 8.77 -6.82 -10.16
CA THR A 129 9.26 -5.79 -11.10
C THR A 129 8.32 -4.60 -11.20
N GLU A 130 7.01 -4.83 -11.25
CA GLU A 130 6.01 -3.76 -11.26
C GLU A 130 5.93 -3.06 -9.89
N GLY A 131 6.06 -3.80 -8.78
CA GLY A 131 6.14 -3.26 -7.44
C GLY A 131 7.33 -2.32 -7.25
N ILE A 132 8.53 -2.71 -7.69
CA ILE A 132 9.72 -1.86 -7.64
C ILE A 132 9.53 -0.59 -8.47
N LYS A 133 8.98 -0.68 -9.68
CA LYS A 133 8.70 0.50 -10.52
C LYS A 133 7.71 1.45 -9.84
N THR A 134 6.69 0.92 -9.20
CA THR A 134 5.70 1.71 -8.46
C THR A 134 6.33 2.35 -7.23
N ALA A 135 7.13 1.62 -6.46
CA ALA A 135 7.83 2.14 -5.29
C ALA A 135 8.80 3.29 -5.65
N LEU A 136 9.58 3.12 -6.72
CA LEU A 136 10.49 4.17 -7.22
C LEU A 136 9.73 5.42 -7.67
N LEU A 137 8.61 5.24 -8.37
CA LEU A 137 7.78 6.36 -8.78
C LEU A 137 7.16 7.06 -7.57
N THR A 138 6.66 6.31 -6.59
CA THR A 138 6.09 6.84 -5.36
C THR A 138 7.12 7.66 -4.60
N LEU A 139 8.33 7.12 -4.45
CA LEU A 139 9.46 7.84 -3.84
C LEU A 139 9.76 9.14 -4.57
N LEU A 140 9.86 9.09 -5.91
CA LEU A 140 10.13 10.28 -6.73
C LEU A 140 9.04 11.35 -6.56
N VAL A 141 7.77 10.95 -6.61
CA VAL A 141 6.64 11.89 -6.47
C VAL A 141 6.63 12.54 -5.09
N TYR A 142 6.84 11.77 -4.03
CA TYR A 142 6.90 12.33 -2.68
C TYR A 142 8.15 13.19 -2.45
N LEU A 143 9.27 12.85 -3.06
CA LEU A 143 10.48 13.68 -3.01
C LEU A 143 10.24 15.05 -3.68
N ILE A 144 9.52 15.07 -4.82
CA ILE A 144 9.12 16.32 -5.50
C ILE A 144 8.08 17.10 -4.65
N ALA A 145 7.18 16.39 -3.95
CA ALA A 145 6.17 17.01 -3.08
C ALA A 145 6.77 17.57 -1.77
N LEU A 146 7.90 17.03 -1.32
CA LEU A 146 8.50 17.36 -0.02
C LEU A 146 8.76 18.87 0.20
N PRO A 147 9.32 19.64 -0.74
CA PRO A 147 9.54 21.07 -0.55
C PRO A 147 8.27 21.87 -0.21
N PHE A 148 7.11 21.40 -0.69
CA PHE A 148 5.83 22.10 -0.45
C PHE A 148 5.34 21.97 1.00
N VAL A 149 5.92 21.08 1.82
CA VAL A 149 5.63 21.00 3.26
C VAL A 149 5.99 22.30 3.96
N PHE A 150 7.04 22.98 3.49
CA PHE A 150 7.50 24.25 4.06
C PHE A 150 6.67 25.46 3.62
N VAL A 151 5.72 25.29 2.68
CA VAL A 151 4.80 26.33 2.25
C VAL A 151 3.49 26.18 3.01
N ALA A 152 3.14 27.16 3.83
CA ALA A 152 1.99 27.10 4.73
C ALA A 152 0.70 26.62 4.05
N GLY A 153 0.17 25.47 4.48
CA GLY A 153 -1.05 24.85 3.97
C GLY A 153 -0.95 24.17 2.59
N ALA A 154 -0.02 24.56 1.74
CA ALA A 154 0.13 23.98 0.40
C ALA A 154 0.60 22.52 0.45
N GLY A 155 1.45 22.18 1.42
CA GLY A 155 1.95 20.82 1.59
C GLY A 155 0.83 19.79 1.71
N PHE A 156 -0.18 20.05 2.53
CA PHE A 156 -1.30 19.14 2.70
C PHE A 156 -2.03 18.86 1.36
N ILE A 157 -2.32 19.92 0.60
CA ILE A 157 -3.02 19.80 -0.69
C ILE A 157 -2.17 19.04 -1.70
N VAL A 158 -0.88 19.39 -1.80
CA VAL A 158 0.05 18.73 -2.74
C VAL A 158 0.20 17.25 -2.41
N PHE A 159 0.40 16.90 -1.12
CA PHE A 159 0.49 15.49 -0.70
C PHE A 159 -0.81 14.74 -0.90
N PHE A 160 -1.97 15.36 -0.64
CA PHE A 160 -3.27 14.74 -0.88
C PHE A 160 -3.48 14.43 -2.37
N ILE A 161 -3.18 15.39 -3.27
CA ILE A 161 -3.28 15.21 -4.71
C ILE A 161 -2.28 14.16 -5.22
N ALA A 162 -1.04 14.20 -4.73
CA ALA A 162 -0.03 13.21 -5.05
C ALA A 162 -0.46 11.81 -4.63
N THR A 163 -0.96 11.66 -3.40
CA THR A 163 -1.49 10.39 -2.88
C THR A 163 -2.67 9.90 -3.71
N ALA A 164 -3.61 10.78 -4.06
CA ALA A 164 -4.75 10.42 -4.91
C ALA A 164 -4.30 9.89 -6.28
N TRP A 165 -3.33 10.55 -6.89
CA TRP A 165 -2.79 10.13 -8.18
C TRP A 165 -2.04 8.80 -8.08
N LEU A 166 -1.21 8.62 -7.05
CA LEU A 166 -0.44 7.40 -6.82
C LEU A 166 -1.34 6.20 -6.54
N LEU A 167 -2.21 6.31 -5.54
CA LEU A 167 -3.08 5.20 -5.13
C LEU A 167 -4.12 4.87 -6.20
N GLY A 168 -4.69 5.89 -6.86
CA GLY A 168 -5.58 5.70 -7.99
C GLY A 168 -4.92 4.89 -9.11
N ARG A 169 -3.70 5.24 -9.46
CA ARG A 169 -2.90 4.55 -10.45
C ARG A 169 -2.57 3.11 -10.02
N GLU A 170 -2.05 2.95 -8.82
CA GLU A 170 -1.55 1.67 -8.31
C GLU A 170 -2.67 0.63 -8.22
N TYR A 171 -3.74 0.94 -7.49
CA TYR A 171 -4.84 -0.02 -7.32
C TYR A 171 -5.60 -0.29 -8.62
N PHE A 172 -5.70 0.70 -9.53
CA PHE A 172 -6.30 0.44 -10.84
C PHE A 172 -5.44 -0.49 -11.69
N GLU A 173 -4.13 -0.25 -11.75
CA GLU A 173 -3.20 -1.11 -12.49
C GLU A 173 -3.22 -2.53 -11.89
N LEU A 174 -3.19 -2.69 -10.57
CA LEU A 174 -3.30 -3.99 -9.90
C LEU A 174 -4.59 -4.72 -10.28
N ALA A 175 -5.74 -4.07 -10.22
CA ALA A 175 -7.02 -4.66 -10.60
C ALA A 175 -7.05 -5.04 -12.09
N ALA A 176 -6.53 -4.19 -12.98
CA ALA A 176 -6.51 -4.44 -14.41
C ALA A 176 -5.52 -5.54 -14.83
N MET A 177 -4.37 -5.62 -14.17
CA MET A 177 -3.33 -6.63 -14.45
C MET A 177 -3.76 -8.06 -14.12
N ARG A 178 -4.83 -8.25 -13.36
CA ARG A 178 -5.43 -9.57 -13.14
C ARG A 178 -6.06 -10.16 -14.41
N PHE A 179 -6.39 -9.33 -15.39
CA PHE A 179 -7.12 -9.71 -16.62
C PHE A 179 -6.34 -9.42 -17.90
N ARG A 180 -5.26 -8.66 -17.82
CA ARG A 180 -4.50 -8.22 -19.00
C ARG A 180 -3.02 -7.97 -18.69
N PRO A 181 -2.15 -8.01 -19.69
CA PRO A 181 -0.74 -7.70 -19.54
C PRO A 181 -0.52 -6.29 -18.96
N PRO A 182 0.58 -6.03 -18.23
CA PRO A 182 0.87 -4.73 -17.64
C PRO A 182 0.85 -3.54 -18.61
N ALA A 183 1.29 -3.76 -19.85
CA ALA A 183 1.27 -2.72 -20.88
C ALA A 183 -0.16 -2.27 -21.23
N GLU A 184 -1.08 -3.21 -21.37
CA GLU A 184 -2.50 -2.93 -21.65
C GLU A 184 -3.22 -2.33 -20.46
N ALA A 185 -2.92 -2.80 -19.23
CA ALA A 185 -3.44 -2.22 -18.00
C ALA A 185 -3.05 -0.75 -17.87
N LYS A 186 -1.79 -0.41 -18.15
CA LYS A 186 -1.28 0.98 -18.18
C LYS A 186 -1.91 1.82 -19.29
N ALA A 187 -2.12 1.25 -20.46
CA ALA A 187 -2.80 1.93 -21.56
C ALA A 187 -4.26 2.25 -21.20
N MET A 188 -4.99 1.28 -20.63
CA MET A 188 -6.35 1.47 -20.16
C MET A 188 -6.44 2.54 -19.07
N ARG A 189 -5.53 2.54 -18.10
CA ARG A 189 -5.44 3.59 -17.10
C ARG A 189 -5.24 4.97 -17.71
N LYS A 190 -4.32 5.09 -18.68
CA LYS A 190 -4.07 6.37 -19.37
C LYS A 190 -5.29 6.85 -20.15
N ALA A 191 -5.98 5.95 -20.84
CA ALA A 191 -7.21 6.27 -21.57
C ALA A 191 -8.34 6.76 -20.65
N ASN A 192 -8.31 6.36 -19.37
CA ASN A 192 -9.33 6.70 -18.36
C ASN A 192 -8.74 7.54 -17.21
N ALA A 193 -7.70 8.33 -17.47
CA ALA A 193 -6.91 9.00 -16.45
C ALA A 193 -7.73 9.86 -15.47
N ALA A 194 -8.69 10.64 -15.99
CA ALA A 194 -9.56 11.48 -15.16
C ALA A 194 -10.43 10.64 -14.21
N THR A 195 -11.01 9.55 -14.72
CA THR A 195 -11.84 8.64 -13.93
C THR A 195 -11.02 7.94 -12.85
N VAL A 196 -9.82 7.45 -13.20
CA VAL A 196 -8.92 6.79 -12.26
C VAL A 196 -8.41 7.77 -11.21
N PHE A 197 -8.07 9.00 -11.58
CA PHE A 197 -7.67 10.04 -10.65
C PHE A 197 -8.80 10.40 -9.68
N THR A 198 -10.03 10.59 -10.19
CA THR A 198 -11.20 10.87 -9.34
C THR A 198 -11.45 9.72 -8.36
N ALA A 199 -11.34 8.47 -8.80
CA ALA A 199 -11.41 7.32 -7.91
C ALA A 199 -10.27 7.32 -6.86
N GLY A 200 -9.07 7.73 -7.27
CA GLY A 200 -7.94 7.93 -6.37
C GLY A 200 -8.18 8.98 -5.29
N LEU A 201 -8.95 10.05 -5.57
CA LEU A 201 -9.35 11.04 -4.55
C LEU A 201 -10.18 10.40 -3.42
N PHE A 202 -11.07 9.45 -3.75
CA PHE A 202 -11.81 8.70 -2.72
C PHE A 202 -10.88 7.85 -1.86
N ILE A 203 -9.87 7.20 -2.48
CA ILE A 203 -8.90 6.40 -1.74
C ILE A 203 -8.01 7.31 -0.87
N ALA A 204 -7.58 8.46 -1.39
CA ALA A 204 -6.78 9.42 -0.64
C ALA A 204 -7.56 10.01 0.55
N ALA A 205 -8.85 10.30 0.38
CA ALA A 205 -9.70 10.73 1.48
C ALA A 205 -9.83 9.63 2.56
N PHE A 206 -9.98 8.37 2.14
CA PHE A 206 -10.04 7.22 3.04
C PHE A 206 -8.73 7.04 3.83
N VAL A 207 -7.59 7.13 3.15
CA VAL A 207 -6.25 7.06 3.75
C VAL A 207 -5.99 8.18 4.75
N SER A 208 -6.59 9.35 4.54
CA SER A 208 -6.38 10.52 5.41
C SER A 208 -7.02 10.37 6.79
N ILE A 209 -7.87 9.35 6.98
CA ILE A 209 -8.51 9.09 8.28
C ILE A 209 -7.62 8.09 9.05
N PRO A 210 -7.02 8.45 10.21
CA PRO A 210 -6.09 7.59 10.94
C PRO A 210 -6.67 6.17 11.22
N ILE A 211 -6.84 5.40 11.84
CA ILE A 211 -7.37 4.04 12.06
C ILE A 211 -7.97 3.40 10.78
N VAL A 212 -8.79 4.15 10.03
CA VAL A 212 -9.42 3.70 8.78
C VAL A 212 -8.37 3.41 7.69
N ASN A 213 -7.26 4.12 7.72
CA ASN A 213 -6.12 3.90 6.83
C ASN A 213 -5.63 2.44 6.82
N LEU A 214 -5.72 1.72 7.93
CA LEU A 214 -5.35 0.30 8.00
C LEU A 214 -6.18 -0.59 7.05
N ALA A 215 -7.38 -0.16 6.69
CA ALA A 215 -8.25 -0.85 5.74
C ALA A 215 -8.07 -0.35 4.29
N THR A 216 -7.17 0.59 4.03
CA THR A 216 -6.94 1.16 2.68
C THR A 216 -6.64 0.10 1.63
N PRO A 217 -5.80 -0.92 1.87
CA PRO A 217 -5.54 -1.95 0.87
C PRO A 217 -6.81 -2.68 0.44
N LEU A 218 -7.68 -2.99 1.39
CA LEU A 218 -8.94 -3.67 1.14
C LEU A 218 -9.91 -2.76 0.37
N PHE A 219 -10.06 -1.52 0.84
CA PHE A 219 -10.93 -0.53 0.20
C PHE A 219 -10.46 -0.19 -1.21
N GLY A 220 -9.17 0.14 -1.36
CA GLY A 220 -8.58 0.54 -2.63
C GLY A 220 -8.73 -0.55 -3.69
N MET A 221 -8.45 -1.80 -3.32
CA MET A 221 -8.59 -2.92 -4.25
C MET A 221 -10.04 -3.23 -4.57
N ALA A 222 -10.92 -3.37 -3.58
CA ALA A 222 -12.34 -3.63 -3.82
C ALA A 222 -12.96 -2.54 -4.70
N PHE A 223 -12.68 -1.27 -4.39
CA PHE A 223 -13.17 -0.14 -5.17
C PHE A 223 -12.64 -0.15 -6.61
N MET A 224 -11.35 -0.41 -6.80
CA MET A 224 -10.75 -0.40 -8.14
C MET A 224 -11.09 -1.63 -8.98
N VAL A 225 -11.41 -2.77 -8.37
CA VAL A 225 -12.03 -3.91 -9.10
C VAL A 225 -13.37 -3.47 -9.68
N HIS A 226 -14.26 -2.84 -8.90
CA HIS A 226 -15.52 -2.32 -9.42
C HIS A 226 -15.32 -1.27 -10.52
N MET A 227 -14.34 -0.38 -10.36
CA MET A 227 -14.01 0.63 -11.36
C MET A 227 -13.45 0.00 -12.64
N HIS A 228 -12.55 -0.96 -12.52
CA HIS A 228 -12.01 -1.70 -13.67
C HIS A 228 -13.10 -2.42 -14.45
N LYS A 229 -14.00 -3.16 -13.76
CA LYS A 229 -15.13 -3.85 -14.38
C LYS A 229 -16.06 -2.88 -15.12
N ARG A 230 -16.36 -1.74 -14.49
CA ARG A 230 -17.18 -0.69 -15.11
C ARG A 230 -16.56 -0.11 -16.38
N LEU A 231 -15.25 0.11 -16.40
CA LEU A 231 -14.53 0.67 -17.54
C LEU A 231 -14.24 -0.36 -18.64
N SER A 232 -14.07 -1.62 -18.26
CA SER A 232 -13.88 -2.72 -19.23
C SER A 232 -15.14 -3.04 -20.02
N GLY A 233 -16.31 -2.76 -19.45
CA GLY A 233 -17.58 -3.25 -19.98
C GLY A 233 -17.70 -4.77 -19.92
N PRO A 234 -18.81 -5.34 -20.43
CA PRO A 234 -18.96 -6.79 -20.58
C PRO A 234 -17.82 -7.36 -21.45
N ARG A 235 -17.17 -8.40 -20.94
CA ARG A 235 -16.07 -9.08 -21.65
C ARG A 235 -16.51 -10.48 -22.05
N PRO A 236 -17.01 -10.68 -23.30
CA PRO A 236 -17.51 -11.97 -23.78
C PRO A 236 -16.50 -13.11 -23.61
N GLU A 237 -15.22 -12.81 -23.75
CA GLU A 237 -14.13 -13.78 -23.61
C GLU A 237 -13.93 -14.29 -22.17
N LEU A 238 -14.42 -13.56 -21.16
CA LEU A 238 -14.36 -13.93 -19.75
C LEU A 238 -15.68 -14.52 -19.24
N ILE A 239 -16.75 -14.45 -20.01
CA ILE A 239 -18.03 -15.05 -19.66
C ILE A 239 -17.92 -16.56 -19.88
N GLU A 240 -18.15 -17.36 -18.85
CA GLU A 240 -18.25 -18.81 -19.05
C GLU A 240 -19.41 -19.11 -19.97
N PRO A 241 -19.20 -19.92 -21.08
CA PRO A 241 -20.31 -20.37 -21.88
C PRO A 241 -21.30 -21.12 -20.97
N ALA A 242 -22.59 -20.80 -21.09
CA ALA A 242 -23.63 -21.43 -20.30
C ALA A 242 -23.42 -22.96 -20.31
N ARG A 243 -23.22 -23.53 -19.12
CA ARG A 243 -22.98 -24.98 -18.97
C ARG A 243 -24.13 -25.67 -19.65
N LYS A 244 -23.88 -26.31 -20.82
CA LYS A 244 -24.87 -27.13 -21.48
C LYS A 244 -25.29 -28.19 -20.46
N THR A 245 -26.46 -28.02 -19.86
CA THR A 245 -27.12 -29.03 -19.05
C THR A 245 -27.23 -30.23 -19.97
N ARG A 246 -26.42 -31.26 -19.74
CA ARG A 246 -26.65 -32.55 -20.39
C ARG A 246 -28.02 -32.99 -19.88
N VAL A 247 -29.01 -32.85 -20.77
CA VAL A 247 -30.32 -33.50 -20.56
C VAL A 247 -29.99 -34.99 -20.55
N PRO A 248 -30.30 -35.72 -19.47
CA PRO A 248 -30.15 -37.16 -19.50
C PRO A 248 -31.05 -37.68 -20.61
N VAL A 249 -30.46 -38.28 -21.65
CA VAL A 249 -31.24 -39.04 -22.64
C VAL A 249 -31.77 -40.25 -21.88
N ALA A 250 -33.10 -40.31 -21.74
CA ALA A 250 -33.85 -41.40 -21.15
C ALA A 250 -33.76 -42.65 -22.03
#